data_5da6fc0fcbf6a0401e84b8d6c082feb7
#
_entry.id   5da6fc0fcbf6a0401e84b8d6c082feb7
#
_cell.length_a   1.000
_cell.length_b   1.000
_cell.length_c   1.000
_cell.angle_alpha   90.00
_cell.angle_beta   90.00
_cell.angle_gamma   90.00
#
_symmetry.space_group_name_H-M   'P 1'
#
loop_
_entity.id
_entity.type
_entity.pdbx_description
1 polymer ?
#
loop_
_entity_poly.entity_id
_entity_poly.type
_entity_poly.pdbx_seq_one_letter_code
_entity_poly.pdbx_strand_id
1 'polypeptide(L)'
;MTEQIPTIEYNTENTERADGKKLARVHSIESFGSVDGPGIRFIVFLKGCTMRCQYCHNPDTWDTHSDQLMTADELLAKAIRFKSYWGANGGITVSGGESLLQMDFLIEFFRKAKAQGVHTCLDTSAQPFRRTGVFFEKFEELMQYT
;
A
#
# COMPACT_ATOMS: atom_id res chain seq x y z
N MET A 1 -31.76 18.69 -6.42
CA MET A 1 -31.27 17.43 -7.02
C MET A 1 -29.95 17.08 -6.34
N THR A 2 -29.97 16.12 -5.42
CA THR A 2 -28.74 15.52 -4.89
C THR A 2 -28.33 14.46 -5.89
N GLU A 3 -27.31 14.72 -6.69
CA GLU A 3 -26.66 13.69 -7.48
C GLU A 3 -26.08 12.66 -6.49
N GLN A 4 -26.67 11.48 -6.50
CA GLN A 4 -26.10 10.35 -5.77
C GLN A 4 -24.80 10.01 -6.47
N ILE A 5 -23.68 10.32 -5.81
CA ILE A 5 -22.38 9.81 -6.19
C ILE A 5 -22.51 8.28 -6.17
N PRO A 6 -22.31 7.60 -7.30
CA PRO A 6 -22.39 6.14 -7.31
C PRO A 6 -21.39 5.61 -6.29
N THR A 7 -21.88 4.84 -5.33
CA THR A 7 -21.05 4.04 -4.44
C THR A 7 -20.31 3.06 -5.36
N ILE A 8 -19.05 3.32 -5.61
CA ILE A 8 -18.19 2.36 -6.27
C ILE A 8 -18.03 1.22 -5.28
N GLU A 9 -18.78 0.15 -5.50
CA GLU A 9 -18.56 -1.11 -4.81
C GLU A 9 -17.15 -1.58 -5.21
N TYR A 10 -16.19 -1.39 -4.31
CA TYR A 10 -14.89 -1.99 -4.47
C TYR A 10 -15.06 -3.49 -4.37
N ASN A 11 -14.91 -4.15 -5.49
CA ASN A 11 -14.86 -5.60 -5.54
C ASN A 11 -13.61 -6.04 -4.76
N THR A 12 -13.82 -6.41 -3.49
CA THR A 12 -12.80 -6.98 -2.61
C THR A 12 -12.58 -8.46 -2.92
N GLU A 13 -13.22 -8.98 -3.95
CA GLU A 13 -13.07 -10.35 -4.39
C GLU A 13 -11.63 -10.57 -4.87
N ASN A 14 -10.99 -11.58 -4.28
CA ASN A 14 -9.63 -12.06 -4.56
C ASN A 14 -8.46 -11.29 -3.91
N THR A 15 -8.63 -10.75 -2.73
CA THR A 15 -7.51 -10.26 -1.91
C THR A 15 -6.93 -11.32 -0.97
N GLU A 16 -7.42 -12.55 -1.03
CA GLU A 16 -6.90 -13.69 -0.26
C GLU A 16 -6.57 -14.86 -1.18
N ARG A 17 -5.42 -15.49 -0.92
CA ARG A 17 -5.09 -16.79 -1.49
C ARG A 17 -5.87 -17.90 -0.76
N ALA A 18 -5.95 -19.08 -1.40
CA ALA A 18 -6.57 -20.27 -0.81
C ALA A 18 -5.96 -20.69 0.55
N ASP A 19 -4.71 -20.27 0.84
CA ASP A 19 -4.02 -20.46 2.10
C ASP A 19 -4.32 -19.37 3.17
N GLY A 20 -5.28 -18.48 2.91
CA GLY A 20 -5.68 -17.39 3.80
C GLY A 20 -4.75 -16.18 3.82
N LYS A 21 -3.72 -16.14 2.98
CA LYS A 21 -2.79 -15.00 2.90
C LYS A 21 -3.40 -13.84 2.14
N LYS A 22 -3.23 -12.64 2.67
CA LYS A 22 -3.64 -11.40 2.00
C LYS A 22 -2.74 -11.13 0.79
N LEU A 23 -3.37 -10.70 -0.30
CA LEU A 23 -2.69 -10.36 -1.55
C LEU A 23 -2.73 -8.85 -1.78
N ALA A 24 -1.59 -8.29 -2.13
CA ALA A 24 -1.52 -6.94 -2.69
C ALA A 24 -1.77 -6.97 -4.18
N ARG A 25 -2.57 -6.05 -4.65
CA ARG A 25 -2.66 -5.69 -6.08
C ARG A 25 -1.55 -4.69 -6.37
N VAL A 26 -0.44 -5.19 -6.93
CA VAL A 26 0.75 -4.38 -7.22
C VAL A 26 0.67 -3.83 -8.64
N HIS A 27 0.93 -2.53 -8.79
CA HIS A 27 1.14 -1.90 -10.10
C HIS A 27 2.59 -2.06 -10.53
N SER A 28 3.51 -1.58 -9.70
CA SER A 28 4.94 -1.60 -10.01
C SER A 28 5.79 -1.51 -8.73
N ILE A 29 7.08 -1.75 -8.89
CA ILE A 29 8.06 -1.67 -7.81
C ILE A 29 9.24 -0.84 -8.28
N GLU A 30 9.69 0.08 -7.44
CA GLU A 30 10.91 0.86 -7.60
C GLU A 30 11.91 0.46 -6.50
N SER A 31 13.09 -0.01 -6.88
CA SER A 31 14.07 -0.53 -5.90
C SER A 31 14.97 0.56 -5.28
N PHE A 32 15.08 1.72 -5.91
CA PHE A 32 16.00 2.80 -5.55
C PHE A 32 15.33 4.17 -5.53
N GLY A 33 14.10 4.24 -5.03
CA GLY A 33 13.38 5.50 -4.91
C GLY A 33 14.04 6.46 -3.90
N SER A 34 14.06 7.74 -4.22
CA SER A 34 14.71 8.78 -3.39
C SER A 34 13.79 9.95 -3.06
N VAL A 35 12.53 9.92 -3.48
CA VAL A 35 11.58 11.03 -3.32
C VAL A 35 10.35 10.70 -2.48
N ASP A 36 10.10 9.43 -2.20
CA ASP A 36 8.90 8.96 -1.47
C ASP A 36 9.26 8.56 -0.03
N GLY A 37 9.90 9.45 0.69
CA GLY A 37 10.33 9.28 2.07
C GLY A 37 11.84 9.40 2.27
N PRO A 38 12.31 9.25 3.52
CA PRO A 38 13.72 9.47 3.83
C PRO A 38 14.63 8.35 3.30
N GLY A 39 15.80 8.73 2.82
CA GLY A 39 16.84 7.81 2.33
C GLY A 39 16.48 7.13 1.01
N ILE A 40 17.22 6.09 0.66
CA ILE A 40 16.94 5.23 -0.49
C ILE A 40 15.88 4.20 -0.06
N ARG A 41 14.87 4.01 -0.90
CA ARG A 41 13.70 3.21 -0.52
C ARG A 41 13.33 2.19 -1.59
N PHE A 42 12.83 1.07 -1.11
CA PHE A 42 12.08 0.12 -1.93
C PHE A 42 10.61 0.56 -1.92
N ILE A 43 10.09 0.95 -3.08
CA ILE A 43 8.74 1.50 -3.19
C ILE A 43 7.84 0.50 -3.88
N VAL A 44 6.68 0.25 -3.29
CA VAL A 44 5.62 -0.57 -3.85
C VAL A 44 4.45 0.33 -4.23
N PHE A 45 4.12 0.39 -5.52
CA PHE A 45 2.97 1.11 -6.03
C PHE A 45 1.79 0.15 -6.18
N LEU A 46 0.70 0.43 -5.46
CA LEU A 46 -0.50 -0.39 -5.46
C LEU A 46 -1.52 0.08 -6.50
N LYS A 47 -2.38 -0.84 -6.95
CA LYS A 47 -3.53 -0.56 -7.82
C LYS A 47 -4.76 -0.20 -7.00
N GLY A 48 -5.62 0.62 -7.57
CA GLY A 48 -6.89 1.07 -7.03
C GLY A 48 -6.82 2.48 -6.44
N CYS A 49 -7.63 3.38 -6.96
CA CYS A 49 -7.78 4.73 -6.44
C CYS A 49 -9.16 5.29 -6.78
N THR A 50 -9.82 5.91 -5.81
CA THR A 50 -11.11 6.59 -6.01
C THR A 50 -10.97 8.03 -6.44
N MET A 51 -9.79 8.62 -6.27
CA MET A 51 -9.54 10.00 -6.66
C MET A 51 -9.24 10.10 -8.15
N ARG A 52 -9.47 11.29 -8.69
CA ARG A 52 -9.20 11.65 -10.09
C ARG A 52 -8.46 12.98 -10.11
N CYS A 53 -7.28 13.01 -9.44
CA CYS A 53 -6.45 14.20 -9.39
C CYS A 53 -6.03 14.65 -10.79
N GLN A 54 -6.21 15.90 -11.11
CA GLN A 54 -5.89 16.45 -12.44
C GLN A 54 -4.40 16.31 -12.79
N TYR A 55 -3.53 16.27 -11.79
CA TYR A 55 -2.09 16.11 -11.92
C TYR A 55 -1.59 14.74 -11.43
N CYS A 56 -2.41 13.70 -11.54
CA CYS A 56 -2.01 12.36 -11.15
C CYS A 56 -0.84 11.86 -12.03
N HIS A 57 0.23 11.40 -11.39
CA HIS A 57 1.40 10.86 -12.08
C HIS A 57 1.21 9.42 -12.57
N ASN A 58 0.27 8.68 -11.96
CA ASN A 58 0.03 7.27 -12.24
C ASN A 58 -1.45 6.97 -12.47
N PRO A 59 -2.11 7.52 -13.51
CA PRO A 59 -3.53 7.29 -13.74
C PRO A 59 -3.89 5.83 -14.05
N ASP A 60 -2.95 5.03 -14.48
CA ASP A 60 -3.07 3.58 -14.68
C ASP A 60 -3.15 2.78 -13.37
N THR A 61 -2.98 3.42 -12.20
CA THR A 61 -3.28 2.82 -10.90
C THR A 61 -4.75 2.97 -10.47
N TRP A 62 -5.57 3.66 -11.22
CA TRP A 62 -6.96 3.97 -10.81
C TRP A 62 -7.86 2.74 -10.73
N ASP A 63 -7.73 1.81 -11.66
CA ASP A 63 -8.46 0.55 -11.60
C ASP A 63 -7.86 -0.44 -10.58
N THR A 64 -8.61 -1.48 -10.27
CA THR A 64 -8.20 -2.49 -9.29
C THR A 64 -7.61 -3.75 -9.92
N HIS A 65 -7.56 -3.83 -11.26
CA HIS A 65 -6.97 -4.97 -11.94
C HIS A 65 -5.46 -4.98 -11.79
N SER A 66 -4.89 -6.10 -11.43
CA SER A 66 -3.44 -6.28 -11.39
C SER A 66 -3.06 -7.70 -11.80
N ASP A 67 -2.10 -7.79 -12.69
CA ASP A 67 -1.45 -9.05 -13.07
C ASP A 67 -0.38 -9.47 -12.05
N GLN A 68 -0.05 -8.58 -11.10
CA GLN A 68 0.94 -8.81 -10.06
C GLN A 68 0.27 -8.88 -8.68
N LEU A 69 -0.27 -10.04 -8.35
CA LEU A 69 -0.79 -10.33 -7.01
C LEU A 69 0.33 -10.92 -6.15
N MET A 70 0.65 -10.26 -5.05
CA MET A 70 1.77 -10.66 -4.20
C MET A 70 1.38 -10.67 -2.73
N THR A 71 1.89 -11.65 -1.99
CA THR A 71 1.78 -11.70 -0.53
C THR A 71 2.78 -10.74 0.12
N ALA A 72 2.53 -10.42 1.40
CA ALA A 72 3.47 -9.65 2.21
C ALA A 72 4.86 -10.32 2.29
N ASP A 73 4.89 -11.65 2.41
CA ASP A 73 6.15 -12.40 2.48
C ASP A 73 6.94 -12.31 1.16
N GLU A 74 6.27 -12.45 0.02
CA GLU A 74 6.91 -12.33 -1.30
C GLU A 74 7.47 -10.93 -1.54
N LEU A 75 6.71 -9.88 -1.19
CA LEU A 75 7.18 -8.50 -1.31
C LEU A 75 8.33 -8.20 -0.36
N LEU A 76 8.22 -8.64 0.90
CA LEU A 76 9.28 -8.43 1.88
C LEU A 76 10.58 -9.13 1.47
N ALA A 77 10.50 -10.37 0.97
CA ALA A 77 11.66 -11.09 0.45
C ALA A 77 12.34 -10.34 -0.71
N LYS A 78 11.55 -9.75 -1.62
CA LYS A 78 12.09 -8.89 -2.68
C LYS A 78 12.77 -7.65 -2.12
N ALA A 79 12.12 -6.94 -1.19
CA ALA A 79 12.62 -5.70 -0.62
C ALA A 79 13.94 -5.90 0.15
N ILE A 80 14.04 -6.94 0.97
CA ILE A 80 15.22 -7.21 1.81
C ILE A 80 16.49 -7.41 0.98
N ARG A 81 16.39 -7.84 -0.26
CA ARG A 81 17.55 -7.96 -1.17
C ARG A 81 18.25 -6.61 -1.40
N PHE A 82 17.55 -5.51 -1.19
CA PHE A 82 18.08 -4.14 -1.36
C PHE A 82 18.43 -3.46 -0.04
N LYS A 83 18.31 -4.15 1.09
CA LYS A 83 18.51 -3.58 2.43
C LYS A 83 19.88 -2.92 2.61
N SER A 84 20.92 -3.45 1.98
CA SER A 84 22.28 -2.87 2.05
C SER A 84 22.39 -1.47 1.42
N TYR A 85 21.47 -1.10 0.55
CA TYR A 85 21.46 0.23 -0.11
C TYR A 85 20.66 1.28 0.66
N TRP A 86 19.89 0.90 1.67
CA TRP A 86 19.00 1.83 2.38
C TRP A 86 19.72 2.76 3.35
N GLY A 87 20.95 2.41 3.76
CA GLY A 87 21.68 3.17 4.77
C GLY A 87 20.93 3.24 6.10
N ALA A 88 21.18 4.32 6.85
CA ALA A 88 20.54 4.53 8.15
C ALA A 88 19.07 4.99 8.07
N ASN A 89 18.69 5.66 6.98
CA ASN A 89 17.39 6.35 6.88
C ASN A 89 16.43 5.74 5.85
N GLY A 90 16.88 4.78 5.06
CA GLY A 90 16.05 4.15 4.03
C GLY A 90 15.16 3.05 4.58
N GLY A 91 14.39 2.43 3.71
CA GLY A 91 13.46 1.37 4.08
C GLY A 91 12.44 1.07 2.97
N ILE A 92 11.21 0.79 3.37
CA ILE A 92 10.11 0.47 2.46
C ILE A 92 9.08 1.60 2.47
N THR A 93 8.61 1.98 1.29
CA THR A 93 7.44 2.85 1.10
C THR A 93 6.36 2.11 0.34
N VAL A 94 5.12 2.26 0.76
CA VAL A 94 3.94 1.86 -0.03
C VAL A 94 3.21 3.12 -0.49
N SER A 95 3.00 3.19 -1.79
CA SER A 95 2.39 4.29 -2.51
C SER A 95 1.46 3.75 -3.62
N GLY A 96 1.27 4.49 -4.70
CA GLY A 96 0.56 4.03 -5.90
C GLY A 96 -0.69 4.82 -6.17
N GLY A 97 -1.81 4.15 -6.28
CA GLY A 97 -3.15 4.69 -6.19
C GLY A 97 -3.44 5.15 -4.75
N GLU A 98 -4.49 4.64 -4.13
CA GLU A 98 -4.74 4.92 -2.71
C GLU A 98 -4.42 3.68 -1.85
N SER A 99 -3.32 3.75 -1.13
CA SER A 99 -2.79 2.62 -0.36
C SER A 99 -3.75 2.12 0.72
N LEU A 100 -4.54 3.02 1.35
CA LEU A 100 -5.50 2.65 2.41
C LEU A 100 -6.64 1.76 1.92
N LEU A 101 -6.86 1.61 0.62
CA LEU A 101 -7.83 0.67 0.08
C LEU A 101 -7.42 -0.80 0.28
N GLN A 102 -6.15 -1.06 0.58
CA GLN A 102 -5.61 -2.41 0.82
C GLN A 102 -5.06 -2.52 2.25
N MET A 103 -5.82 -2.06 3.23
CA MET A 103 -5.35 -1.88 4.60
C MET A 103 -4.96 -3.18 5.29
N ASP A 104 -5.70 -4.27 5.08
CA ASP A 104 -5.37 -5.57 5.67
C ASP A 104 -4.01 -6.08 5.22
N PHE A 105 -3.70 -5.90 3.93
CA PHE A 105 -2.37 -6.20 3.41
C PHE A 105 -1.30 -5.28 4.01
N LEU A 106 -1.55 -3.97 4.11
CA LEU A 106 -0.61 -3.00 4.67
C LEU A 106 -0.22 -3.34 6.11
N ILE A 107 -1.20 -3.66 6.95
CA ILE A 107 -0.98 -4.05 8.35
C ILE A 107 -0.04 -5.25 8.43
N GLU A 108 -0.31 -6.30 7.67
CA GLU A 108 0.52 -7.49 7.65
C GLU A 108 1.94 -7.19 7.15
N PHE A 109 2.04 -6.45 6.05
CA PHE A 109 3.32 -6.13 5.42
C PHE A 109 4.20 -5.25 6.31
N PHE A 110 3.64 -4.18 6.88
CA PHE A 110 4.40 -3.26 7.75
C PHE A 110 4.77 -3.92 9.08
N ARG A 111 3.87 -4.71 9.67
CA ARG A 111 4.19 -5.49 10.87
C ARG A 111 5.39 -6.41 10.64
N LYS A 112 5.41 -7.15 9.54
CA LYS A 112 6.52 -8.03 9.17
C LYS A 112 7.82 -7.26 8.89
N ALA A 113 7.72 -6.11 8.21
CA ALA A 113 8.86 -5.24 7.96
C ALA A 113 9.47 -4.71 9.27
N LYS A 114 8.64 -4.21 10.18
CA LYS A 114 9.07 -3.76 11.51
C LYS A 114 9.73 -4.86 12.33
N ALA A 115 9.22 -6.08 12.29
CA ALA A 115 9.80 -7.23 12.97
C ALA A 115 11.24 -7.53 12.49
N GLN A 116 11.60 -7.11 11.27
CA GLN A 116 12.96 -7.20 10.71
C GLN A 116 13.76 -5.91 10.86
N GLY A 117 13.29 -4.95 11.65
CA GLY A 117 13.96 -3.66 11.86
C GLY A 117 13.96 -2.76 10.63
N VAL A 118 12.98 -2.90 9.74
CA VAL A 118 12.86 -2.10 8.52
C VAL A 118 11.98 -0.90 8.78
N HIS A 119 12.45 0.28 8.39
CA HIS A 119 11.66 1.51 8.40
C HIS A 119 10.56 1.47 7.33
N THR A 120 9.36 1.86 7.70
CA THR A 120 8.17 1.87 6.83
C THR A 120 7.66 3.30 6.63
N CYS A 121 7.18 3.58 5.43
CA CYS A 121 6.57 4.85 5.07
C CYS A 121 5.30 4.59 4.24
N LEU A 122 4.26 5.36 4.49
CA LEU A 122 2.98 5.23 3.80
C LEU A 122 2.64 6.54 3.10
N ASP A 123 2.44 6.47 1.78
CA ASP A 123 1.88 7.55 1.00
C ASP A 123 0.38 7.34 0.82
N THR A 124 -0.40 8.32 1.24
CA THR A 124 -1.85 8.27 1.14
C THR A 124 -2.45 9.67 1.02
N SER A 125 -3.54 9.80 0.27
CA SER A 125 -4.38 10.99 0.26
C SER A 125 -5.26 11.11 1.51
N ALA A 126 -5.35 10.03 2.29
CA ALA A 126 -6.29 9.87 3.41
C ALA A 126 -7.77 9.98 3.01
N GLN A 127 -8.11 9.97 1.74
CA GLN A 127 -9.50 10.10 1.28
C GLN A 127 -10.43 9.01 1.84
N PRO A 128 -10.01 7.72 2.01
CA PRO A 128 -10.84 6.70 2.62
C PRO A 128 -11.01 6.83 4.12
N PHE A 129 -10.25 7.72 4.79
CA PHE A 129 -10.22 7.81 6.25
C PHE A 129 -11.61 8.01 6.85
N ARG A 130 -11.89 7.28 7.92
CA ARG A 130 -13.10 7.38 8.76
C ARG A 130 -12.68 7.34 10.22
N ARG A 131 -13.33 8.18 11.05
CA ARG A 131 -12.99 8.31 12.50
C ARG A 131 -13.61 7.24 13.39
N THR A 132 -14.40 6.34 12.84
CA THR A 132 -15.17 5.37 13.62
C THR A 132 -15.23 4.02 12.89
N GLY A 133 -15.59 2.97 13.65
CA GLY A 133 -15.83 1.64 13.14
C GLY A 133 -14.54 0.89 12.78
N VAL A 134 -14.72 -0.22 12.06
CA VAL A 134 -13.64 -1.15 11.70
C VAL A 134 -12.50 -0.47 10.94
N PHE A 135 -12.81 0.54 10.11
CA PHE A 135 -11.77 1.27 9.39
C PHE A 135 -10.82 1.97 10.38
N PHE A 136 -11.35 2.64 11.39
CA PHE A 136 -10.54 3.38 12.37
C PHE A 136 -9.68 2.43 13.20
N GLU A 137 -10.24 1.31 13.66
CA GLU A 137 -9.49 0.29 14.40
C GLU A 137 -8.30 -0.25 13.59
N LYS A 138 -8.53 -0.58 12.33
CA LYS A 138 -7.46 -1.01 11.42
C LYS A 138 -6.43 0.08 11.15
N PHE A 139 -6.88 1.32 11.01
CA PHE A 139 -5.97 2.46 10.80
C PHE A 139 -5.08 2.70 12.03
N GLU A 140 -5.64 2.62 13.23
CA GLU A 140 -4.84 2.70 14.48
C GLU A 140 -3.80 1.58 14.56
N GLU A 141 -4.19 0.35 14.21
CA GLU A 141 -3.25 -0.76 14.14
C GLU A 141 -2.14 -0.51 13.12
N LEU A 142 -2.49 -0.06 11.90
CA LEU A 142 -1.51 0.25 10.85
C LEU A 142 -0.51 1.31 11.32
N MET A 143 -0.96 2.34 12.02
CA MET A 143 -0.10 3.44 12.51
C MET A 143 0.95 2.97 13.54
N GLN A 144 0.75 1.83 14.18
CA GLN A 144 1.77 1.25 15.08
C GLN A 144 2.99 0.73 14.31
N TYR A 145 2.84 0.46 13.03
CA TYR A 145 3.88 -0.10 12.16
C TYR A 145 4.36 0.86 11.07
N THR A 146 3.82 2.08 11.07
CA THR A 146 4.16 3.10 10.05
C THR A 146 5.22 4.06 10.55
#